data_2575cfb2fd7f9693fe326358295fdbc4
#
_entry.id   2575cfb2fd7f9693fe326358295fdbc4
#
_cell.length_a   1.000
_cell.length_b   1.000
_cell.length_c   1.000
_cell.angle_alpha   90.00
_cell.angle_beta   90.00
_cell.angle_gamma   90.00
#
_symmetry.space_group_name_H-M   'P 1'
#
loop_
_entity.id
_entity.type
_entity.pdbx_description
1 polymer ?
#
loop_
_entity_poly.entity_id
_entity_poly.type
_entity_poly.pdbx_seq_one_letter_code
_entity_poly.pdbx_strand_id
1 'polypeptide(L)'
;MKKRMATVASALALTVLAVGCGMNSTGGTNTTAGGTNATPGNASTTGKGLKVGLVTDTGGLNDNGFNHLAFVGVTKAQQQLGVQTSVVQSQSESDYIPNLSKYAAQGYNLVIAVGYLMHDAVEQVAKQYPKTHFMIIDDTITDRPNVVSAVFDSQDAGYLAGAMAGLLEKGNMLPNLNKQNVVGVIGGESAPPVNSYIAGFQQGFKKEDPSGKVLLSYTNSFTDQSLGSQYAQNQLSQGADIIFPVAGGCGQGAISAVKAANKYAIGVDTNQSYLAPQNIITSATKGVDTSVFDVIQSLKNNAFKSGVETFGLKGNGVGITPAMKGVPQSVVNEVNQLKQNIMSGKIQVSTTVQQ
;
A
#
# COMPACT_ATOMS: atom_id res chain seq x y z
N MET A 1 -48.11 -11.82 -32.02
CA MET A 1 -48.48 -10.41 -32.38
C MET A 1 -47.20 -9.58 -32.56
N LYS A 2 -46.98 -9.11 -33.77
CA LYS A 2 -45.83 -8.30 -34.23
C LYS A 2 -46.01 -6.85 -33.81
N LYS A 3 -44.94 -6.14 -33.41
CA LYS A 3 -44.73 -4.69 -33.57
C LYS A 3 -43.25 -4.42 -33.16
N ARG A 4 -42.40 -4.16 -34.12
CA ARG A 4 -42.01 -3.04 -34.98
C ARG A 4 -40.94 -2.18 -34.32
N MET A 5 -39.79 -2.20 -34.98
CA MET A 5 -38.61 -1.34 -34.88
C MET A 5 -38.96 0.13 -35.10
N ALA A 6 -38.23 1.02 -34.48
CA ALA A 6 -37.99 2.36 -34.96
C ALA A 6 -36.52 2.76 -34.76
N THR A 7 -35.83 2.86 -35.86
CA THR A 7 -34.49 3.40 -36.05
C THR A 7 -34.60 4.91 -36.16
N VAL A 8 -33.81 5.67 -35.42
CA VAL A 8 -33.60 7.10 -35.67
C VAL A 8 -32.10 7.31 -35.90
N ALA A 9 -31.78 7.60 -37.15
CA ALA A 9 -30.50 8.11 -37.58
C ALA A 9 -30.54 9.65 -37.54
N SER A 10 -29.54 10.25 -36.92
CA SER A 10 -29.27 11.68 -37.05
C SER A 10 -27.81 11.89 -37.42
N ALA A 11 -27.63 12.30 -38.67
CA ALA A 11 -26.40 12.83 -39.19
C ALA A 11 -26.21 14.29 -38.72
N LEU A 12 -25.03 14.66 -38.32
CA LEU A 12 -24.68 16.08 -38.22
C LEU A 12 -23.31 16.34 -38.85
N ALA A 13 -23.28 17.39 -39.60
CA ALA A 13 -22.34 17.80 -40.61
C ALA A 13 -21.01 18.37 -40.03
N LEU A 14 -19.93 18.15 -40.79
CA LEU A 14 -18.64 18.86 -40.70
C LEU A 14 -18.81 20.31 -41.13
N THR A 15 -18.22 21.25 -40.41
CA THR A 15 -17.82 22.57 -40.91
C THR A 15 -16.30 22.76 -40.67
N VAL A 16 -15.59 22.82 -41.79
CA VAL A 16 -14.18 23.23 -41.90
C VAL A 16 -14.16 24.73 -42.08
N LEU A 17 -13.39 25.45 -41.29
CA LEU A 17 -13.00 26.83 -41.53
C LEU A 17 -11.47 26.95 -41.58
N ALA A 18 -10.95 27.17 -42.74
CA ALA A 18 -9.59 27.56 -43.02
C ALA A 18 -9.54 29.07 -43.33
N VAL A 19 -8.67 29.77 -42.65
CA VAL A 19 -8.17 31.14 -43.04
C VAL A 19 -6.82 31.24 -42.34
N GLY A 20 -5.66 31.57 -42.93
CA GLY A 20 -5.30 32.28 -44.10
C GLY A 20 -3.94 32.94 -43.77
N CYS A 21 -2.96 32.78 -44.64
CA CYS A 21 -1.59 33.30 -44.56
C CYS A 21 -1.52 34.83 -44.43
N GLY A 22 -0.45 35.33 -43.78
CA GLY A 22 0.04 36.68 -43.85
C GLY A 22 1.55 36.73 -43.63
N MET A 23 2.29 36.71 -44.75
CA MET A 23 3.70 37.13 -44.79
C MET A 23 3.78 38.67 -44.75
N ASN A 24 4.74 39.22 -44.04
CA ASN A 24 5.40 40.45 -44.50
C ASN A 24 6.83 40.50 -43.98
N SER A 25 7.74 40.69 -44.92
CA SER A 25 9.20 40.92 -44.82
C SER A 25 9.48 42.42 -44.89
N THR A 26 10.54 42.84 -44.23
CA THR A 26 11.54 43.90 -44.55
C THR A 26 12.21 44.29 -43.24
N GLY A 27 13.49 44.38 -43.07
CA GLY A 27 14.63 44.74 -43.83
C GLY A 27 15.62 45.50 -42.94
N GLY A 28 16.82 44.96 -42.78
CA GLY A 28 18.13 45.54 -42.67
C GLY A 28 18.50 46.55 -41.59
N THR A 29 19.59 46.31 -40.86
CA THR A 29 20.88 46.96 -40.99
C THR A 29 21.89 46.47 -39.96
N ASN A 30 23.13 46.27 -40.41
CA ASN A 30 24.35 45.97 -39.65
C ASN A 30 24.71 47.04 -38.62
N THR A 31 25.29 46.63 -37.46
CA THR A 31 26.50 47.26 -36.91
C THR A 31 27.31 46.29 -36.03
N THR A 32 28.60 46.42 -36.09
CA THR A 32 29.72 45.61 -35.70
C THR A 32 30.06 45.67 -34.20
N ALA A 33 30.66 44.58 -33.73
CA ALA A 33 31.80 44.42 -32.83
C ALA A 33 31.67 44.71 -31.33
N GLY A 34 31.99 43.69 -30.55
CA GLY A 34 32.30 43.75 -29.13
C GLY A 34 32.48 42.34 -28.57
N GLY A 35 33.70 41.76 -28.74
CA GLY A 35 34.00 40.44 -28.15
C GLY A 35 34.12 40.53 -26.63
N THR A 36 33.46 39.64 -25.95
CA THR A 36 33.81 39.22 -24.58
C THR A 36 33.74 37.70 -24.52
N ASN A 37 34.86 37.09 -24.16
CA ASN A 37 35.02 35.70 -23.84
C ASN A 37 34.01 35.31 -22.74
N ALA A 38 32.93 34.61 -23.11
CA ALA A 38 32.11 33.89 -22.19
C ALA A 38 32.64 32.46 -22.14
N THR A 39 33.14 32.06 -20.98
CA THR A 39 33.37 30.68 -20.52
C THR A 39 32.16 29.81 -20.87
N PRO A 40 32.36 28.58 -21.38
CA PRO A 40 31.21 27.70 -21.62
C PRO A 40 30.54 27.39 -20.27
N GLY A 41 29.49 28.09 -19.95
CA GLY A 41 28.57 27.74 -18.89
C GLY A 41 28.07 26.33 -19.17
N ASN A 42 28.25 25.48 -18.20
CA ASN A 42 27.77 24.14 -18.12
C ASN A 42 26.28 24.14 -18.56
N ALA A 43 26.00 23.66 -19.75
CA ALA A 43 24.65 23.48 -20.25
C ALA A 43 23.97 22.50 -19.32
N SER A 44 23.17 23.04 -18.41
CA SER A 44 22.23 22.27 -17.65
C SER A 44 21.39 21.51 -18.68
N THR A 45 21.67 20.23 -18.81
CA THR A 45 20.80 19.31 -19.55
C THR A 45 19.47 19.34 -18.82
N THR A 46 18.53 20.14 -19.28
CA THR A 46 17.10 20.01 -18.98
C THR A 46 16.66 18.66 -19.57
N GLY A 47 17.12 17.61 -18.90
CA GLY A 47 16.90 16.23 -19.25
C GLY A 47 15.46 15.84 -19.06
N LYS A 48 15.05 14.92 -19.87
CA LYS A 48 13.86 14.11 -19.75
C LYS A 48 13.52 13.87 -18.27
N GLY A 49 12.31 14.25 -17.83
CA GLY A 49 11.88 14.11 -16.45
C GLY A 49 12.09 12.67 -15.93
N LEU A 50 12.39 12.54 -14.64
CA LEU A 50 12.59 11.25 -13.97
C LEU A 50 11.41 10.31 -14.28
N LYS A 51 11.71 9.09 -14.75
CA LYS A 51 10.73 8.06 -15.09
C LYS A 51 10.66 7.00 -14.00
N VAL A 52 9.46 6.74 -13.50
CA VAL A 52 9.19 5.76 -12.46
C VAL A 52 8.16 4.74 -12.95
N GLY A 53 8.51 3.45 -12.91
CA GLY A 53 7.63 2.34 -13.20
C GLY A 53 7.14 1.69 -11.91
N LEU A 54 5.85 1.38 -11.82
CA LEU A 54 5.28 0.60 -10.72
C LEU A 54 4.78 -0.74 -11.27
N VAL A 55 5.19 -1.82 -10.64
CA VAL A 55 4.74 -3.19 -10.94
C VAL A 55 4.06 -3.73 -9.70
N THR A 56 2.76 -4.06 -9.80
CA THR A 56 2.05 -4.71 -8.69
C THR A 56 2.30 -6.21 -8.71
N ASP A 57 2.15 -6.84 -7.55
CA ASP A 57 1.94 -8.28 -7.50
C ASP A 57 0.56 -8.69 -8.05
N THR A 58 0.19 -9.95 -7.88
CA THR A 58 -1.09 -10.51 -8.32
C THR A 58 -2.30 -9.95 -7.58
N GLY A 59 -2.12 -9.27 -6.43
CA GLY A 59 -3.18 -8.60 -5.68
C GLY A 59 -3.84 -7.44 -6.44
N GLY A 60 -3.09 -6.79 -7.34
CA GLY A 60 -3.58 -5.73 -8.21
C GLY A 60 -4.00 -4.46 -7.48
N LEU A 61 -4.37 -3.42 -8.24
CA LEU A 61 -4.65 -2.07 -7.70
C LEU A 61 -5.99 -1.95 -6.93
N ASN A 62 -6.87 -2.94 -7.07
CA ASN A 62 -8.21 -2.91 -6.46
C ASN A 62 -8.28 -3.64 -5.11
N ASP A 63 -7.13 -3.88 -4.48
CA ASP A 63 -7.03 -4.53 -3.17
C ASP A 63 -7.52 -3.65 -2.01
N ASN A 64 -7.79 -2.35 -2.27
CA ASN A 64 -8.15 -1.36 -1.26
C ASN A 64 -7.15 -1.32 -0.07
N GLY A 65 -5.88 -1.57 -0.34
CA GLY A 65 -4.83 -1.70 0.67
C GLY A 65 -3.44 -1.52 0.06
N PHE A 66 -2.64 -2.55 0.14
CA PHE A 66 -1.19 -2.57 -0.12
C PHE A 66 -0.76 -2.06 -1.50
N ASN A 67 -1.27 -2.68 -2.58
CA ASN A 67 -0.94 -2.26 -3.95
C ASN A 67 -1.53 -0.90 -4.29
N HIS A 68 -2.76 -0.62 -3.83
CA HIS A 68 -3.40 0.68 -4.01
C HIS A 68 -2.58 1.80 -3.39
N LEU A 69 -2.04 1.62 -2.18
CA LEU A 69 -1.20 2.61 -1.52
C LEU A 69 0.09 2.89 -2.31
N ALA A 70 0.73 1.88 -2.88
CA ALA A 70 1.89 2.10 -3.74
C ALA A 70 1.54 2.96 -4.96
N PHE A 71 0.37 2.73 -5.56
CA PHE A 71 -0.17 3.57 -6.65
C PHE A 71 -0.45 5.01 -6.19
N VAL A 72 -0.99 5.19 -4.99
CA VAL A 72 -1.18 6.54 -4.39
C VAL A 72 0.17 7.25 -4.25
N GLY A 73 1.21 6.55 -3.80
CA GLY A 73 2.57 7.11 -3.66
C GLY A 73 3.16 7.60 -4.98
N VAL A 74 3.09 6.79 -6.05
CA VAL A 74 3.58 7.23 -7.37
C VAL A 74 2.73 8.36 -7.96
N THR A 75 1.42 8.35 -7.74
CA THR A 75 0.51 9.42 -8.20
C THR A 75 0.83 10.75 -7.50
N LYS A 76 1.06 10.70 -6.19
CA LYS A 76 1.50 11.86 -5.40
C LYS A 76 2.84 12.39 -5.89
N ALA A 77 3.80 11.51 -6.18
CA ALA A 77 5.10 11.88 -6.73
C ALA A 77 4.96 12.52 -8.13
N GLN A 78 4.10 12.01 -8.98
CA GLN A 78 3.80 12.62 -10.28
C GLN A 78 3.28 14.06 -10.11
N GLN A 79 2.32 14.27 -9.22
CA GLN A 79 1.69 15.56 -8.99
C GLN A 79 2.61 16.58 -8.32
N GLN A 80 3.39 16.16 -7.32
CA GLN A 80 4.18 17.07 -6.49
C GLN A 80 5.62 17.20 -6.95
N LEU A 81 6.20 16.16 -7.54
CA LEU A 81 7.59 16.14 -7.96
C LEU A 81 7.76 16.28 -9.49
N GLY A 82 6.67 16.21 -10.26
CA GLY A 82 6.71 16.32 -11.72
C GLY A 82 7.41 15.14 -12.41
N VAL A 83 7.47 13.96 -11.76
CA VAL A 83 8.05 12.74 -12.36
C VAL A 83 7.06 12.11 -13.35
N GLN A 84 7.57 11.39 -14.34
CA GLN A 84 6.73 10.61 -15.25
C GLN A 84 6.50 9.23 -14.64
N THR A 85 5.26 8.80 -14.54
CA THR A 85 4.91 7.51 -13.94
C THR A 85 4.21 6.60 -14.95
N SER A 86 4.43 5.30 -14.81
CA SER A 86 3.68 4.26 -15.51
C SER A 86 3.45 3.08 -14.57
N VAL A 87 2.31 2.45 -14.70
CA VAL A 87 1.90 1.35 -13.82
C VAL A 87 1.51 0.14 -14.66
N VAL A 88 1.94 -1.04 -14.23
CA VAL A 88 1.51 -2.31 -14.78
C VAL A 88 1.09 -3.25 -13.66
N GLN A 89 -0.02 -3.94 -13.86
CA GLN A 89 -0.50 -4.96 -12.93
C GLN A 89 -0.09 -6.34 -13.46
N SER A 90 0.49 -7.17 -12.59
CA SER A 90 0.78 -8.55 -12.92
C SER A 90 -0.47 -9.41 -12.66
N GLN A 91 -0.75 -10.33 -13.57
CA GLN A 91 -1.89 -11.25 -13.46
C GLN A 91 -1.45 -12.61 -12.88
N SER A 92 -0.16 -12.89 -12.97
CA SER A 92 0.48 -14.11 -12.46
C SER A 92 1.94 -13.81 -12.08
N GLU A 93 2.56 -14.67 -11.30
CA GLU A 93 3.98 -14.55 -10.94
C GLU A 93 4.90 -14.59 -12.17
N SER A 94 4.51 -15.30 -13.23
CA SER A 94 5.25 -15.33 -14.49
C SER A 94 5.36 -13.96 -15.18
N ASP A 95 4.54 -12.99 -14.80
CA ASP A 95 4.56 -11.64 -15.35
C ASP A 95 5.60 -10.73 -14.67
N TYR A 96 6.12 -11.12 -13.49
CA TYR A 96 6.98 -10.24 -12.68
C TYR A 96 8.27 -9.87 -13.42
N ILE A 97 9.04 -10.84 -13.88
CA ILE A 97 10.29 -10.61 -14.62
C ILE A 97 10.03 -9.81 -15.92
N PRO A 98 9.08 -10.19 -16.79
CA PRO A 98 8.74 -9.42 -17.98
C PRO A 98 8.36 -7.96 -17.69
N ASN A 99 7.52 -7.72 -16.69
CA ASN A 99 7.04 -6.39 -16.33
C ASN A 99 8.16 -5.50 -15.78
N LEU A 100 8.99 -6.00 -14.86
CA LEU A 100 10.14 -5.30 -14.33
C LEU A 100 11.18 -4.99 -15.43
N SER A 101 11.51 -6.01 -16.25
CA SER A 101 12.48 -5.88 -17.35
C SER A 101 12.03 -4.88 -18.41
N LYS A 102 10.73 -4.83 -18.70
CA LYS A 102 10.17 -3.87 -19.68
C LYS A 102 10.48 -2.43 -19.28
N TYR A 103 10.27 -2.03 -18.05
CA TYR A 103 10.56 -0.68 -17.58
C TYR A 103 12.07 -0.40 -17.56
N ALA A 104 12.87 -1.35 -17.06
CA ALA A 104 14.32 -1.21 -17.02
C ALA A 104 14.92 -1.05 -18.43
N ALA A 105 14.50 -1.87 -19.41
CA ALA A 105 14.93 -1.81 -20.80
C ALA A 105 14.51 -0.50 -21.50
N GLN A 106 13.37 0.11 -21.10
CA GLN A 106 12.90 1.39 -21.60
C GLN A 106 13.59 2.60 -20.94
N GLY A 107 14.60 2.37 -20.10
CA GLY A 107 15.39 3.41 -19.45
C GLY A 107 14.63 4.16 -18.35
N TYR A 108 13.76 3.48 -17.61
CA TYR A 108 13.19 4.03 -16.39
C TYR A 108 14.28 4.19 -15.33
N ASN A 109 14.21 5.27 -14.57
CA ASN A 109 15.20 5.58 -13.53
C ASN A 109 14.97 4.76 -12.26
N LEU A 110 13.69 4.50 -11.94
CA LEU A 110 13.27 3.68 -10.82
C LEU A 110 12.17 2.72 -11.27
N VAL A 111 12.28 1.46 -10.85
CA VAL A 111 11.22 0.46 -11.01
C VAL A 111 10.86 -0.05 -9.61
N ILE A 112 9.59 0.09 -9.24
CA ILE A 112 9.06 -0.27 -7.94
C ILE A 112 8.30 -1.58 -8.07
N ALA A 113 8.71 -2.58 -7.29
CA ALA A 113 8.08 -3.88 -7.14
C ALA A 113 7.27 -3.90 -5.84
N VAL A 114 5.96 -4.13 -5.96
CA VAL A 114 5.06 -4.09 -4.81
C VAL A 114 4.80 -5.50 -4.28
N GLY A 115 5.54 -5.86 -3.23
CA GLY A 115 5.34 -7.12 -2.51
C GLY A 115 6.50 -8.12 -2.60
N TYR A 116 6.61 -8.91 -1.53
CA TYR A 116 7.64 -9.92 -1.33
C TYR A 116 7.62 -11.05 -2.38
N LEU A 117 6.46 -11.30 -3.02
CA LEU A 117 6.31 -12.29 -4.09
C LEU A 117 7.23 -12.00 -5.29
N MET A 118 7.73 -10.78 -5.42
CA MET A 118 8.63 -10.37 -6.50
C MET A 118 10.13 -10.47 -6.14
N HIS A 119 10.49 -11.05 -4.99
CA HIS A 119 11.88 -11.15 -4.53
C HIS A 119 12.84 -11.60 -5.62
N ASP A 120 12.68 -12.83 -6.10
CA ASP A 120 13.56 -13.46 -7.10
C ASP A 120 13.58 -12.67 -8.42
N ALA A 121 12.41 -12.13 -8.79
CA ALA A 121 12.29 -11.32 -10.00
C ALA A 121 13.09 -10.01 -9.91
N VAL A 122 13.01 -9.32 -8.76
CA VAL A 122 13.81 -8.10 -8.53
C VAL A 122 15.30 -8.40 -8.47
N GLU A 123 15.72 -9.46 -7.77
CA GLU A 123 17.12 -9.87 -7.74
C GLU A 123 17.69 -10.10 -9.15
N GLN A 124 16.95 -10.87 -9.95
CA GLN A 124 17.37 -11.20 -11.32
C GLN A 124 17.45 -9.95 -12.21
N VAL A 125 16.40 -9.11 -12.19
CA VAL A 125 16.31 -7.94 -13.09
C VAL A 125 17.26 -6.83 -12.63
N ALA A 126 17.41 -6.58 -11.33
CA ALA A 126 18.36 -5.60 -10.82
C ALA A 126 19.80 -5.93 -11.18
N LYS A 127 20.18 -7.21 -11.18
CA LYS A 127 21.49 -7.69 -11.64
C LYS A 127 21.69 -7.43 -13.15
N GLN A 128 20.64 -7.64 -13.94
CA GLN A 128 20.68 -7.46 -15.40
C GLN A 128 20.73 -5.98 -15.81
N TYR A 129 20.12 -5.08 -15.02
CA TYR A 129 20.01 -3.66 -15.31
C TYR A 129 20.65 -2.78 -14.21
N PRO A 130 22.00 -2.81 -14.06
CA PRO A 130 22.70 -2.16 -12.94
C PRO A 130 22.61 -0.62 -12.94
N LYS A 131 22.15 0.00 -14.04
CA LYS A 131 21.96 1.46 -14.16
C LYS A 131 20.54 1.91 -13.77
N THR A 132 19.61 0.98 -13.62
CA THR A 132 18.25 1.24 -13.17
C THR A 132 18.19 1.02 -11.65
N HIS A 133 17.57 1.94 -10.92
CA HIS A 133 17.29 1.74 -9.51
C HIS A 133 16.01 0.91 -9.34
N PHE A 134 15.98 0.11 -8.32
CA PHE A 134 14.81 -0.69 -7.95
C PHE A 134 14.40 -0.42 -6.52
N MET A 135 13.12 -0.53 -6.25
CA MET A 135 12.56 -0.58 -4.90
C MET A 135 11.74 -1.86 -4.78
N ILE A 136 11.94 -2.61 -3.69
CA ILE A 136 11.05 -3.69 -3.30
C ILE A 136 10.35 -3.31 -2.00
N ILE A 137 9.06 -3.63 -1.89
CA ILE A 137 8.22 -3.31 -0.73
C ILE A 137 7.88 -4.60 0.00
N ASP A 138 7.99 -4.60 1.33
CA ASP A 138 7.73 -5.74 2.23
C ASP A 138 8.70 -6.92 2.04
N ASP A 139 9.92 -6.63 1.57
CA ASP A 139 10.97 -7.63 1.45
C ASP A 139 12.37 -7.03 1.59
N THR A 140 13.40 -7.87 1.71
CA THR A 140 14.79 -7.46 1.95
C THR A 140 15.73 -8.07 0.92
N ILE A 141 16.35 -7.22 0.10
CA ILE A 141 17.43 -7.54 -0.84
C ILE A 141 18.64 -6.68 -0.47
N THR A 142 19.73 -7.28 -0.01
CA THR A 142 20.91 -6.57 0.51
C THR A 142 22.13 -6.62 -0.38
N ASP A 143 22.18 -7.53 -1.34
CA ASP A 143 23.34 -7.82 -2.17
C ASP A 143 23.28 -7.13 -3.55
N ARG A 144 22.36 -6.19 -3.73
CA ARG A 144 22.17 -5.40 -4.97
C ARG A 144 22.37 -3.90 -4.70
N PRO A 145 23.45 -3.29 -5.25
CA PRO A 145 23.77 -1.88 -4.98
C PRO A 145 22.79 -0.88 -5.58
N ASN A 146 21.87 -1.33 -6.41
CA ASN A 146 20.83 -0.54 -7.06
C ASN A 146 19.43 -0.84 -6.55
N VAL A 147 19.28 -1.58 -5.42
CA VAL A 147 17.98 -1.92 -4.81
C VAL A 147 17.86 -1.23 -3.45
N VAL A 148 16.72 -0.61 -3.21
CA VAL A 148 16.25 -0.21 -1.88
C VAL A 148 15.08 -1.12 -1.47
N SER A 149 15.13 -1.62 -0.25
CA SER A 149 14.12 -2.47 0.37
C SER A 149 13.35 -1.66 1.40
N ALA A 150 12.06 -1.47 1.21
CA ALA A 150 11.19 -0.80 2.19
C ALA A 150 10.49 -1.86 3.05
N VAL A 151 10.85 -1.94 4.30
CA VAL A 151 10.25 -2.85 5.29
C VAL A 151 9.54 -2.06 6.39
N PHE A 152 8.56 -2.69 7.04
CA PHE A 152 7.69 -2.00 7.99
C PHE A 152 7.62 -2.75 9.31
N ASP A 153 7.64 -2.00 10.41
CA ASP A 153 7.40 -2.53 11.77
C ASP A 153 5.90 -2.85 11.96
N SER A 154 5.35 -3.68 11.07
CA SER A 154 3.92 -4.02 11.03
C SER A 154 3.45 -4.69 12.32
N GLN A 155 4.36 -5.36 13.07
CA GLN A 155 4.09 -5.92 14.39
C GLN A 155 3.63 -4.85 15.38
N ASP A 156 4.13 -3.63 15.27
CA ASP A 156 3.75 -2.54 16.18
C ASP A 156 2.30 -2.10 15.94
N ALA A 157 1.90 -1.95 14.67
CA ALA A 157 0.51 -1.64 14.32
C ALA A 157 -0.43 -2.79 14.70
N GLY A 158 -0.01 -4.04 14.45
CA GLY A 158 -0.72 -5.24 14.87
C GLY A 158 -0.91 -5.28 16.39
N TYR A 159 0.12 -4.97 17.16
CA TYR A 159 0.06 -4.93 18.62
C TYR A 159 -0.99 -3.92 19.13
N LEU A 160 -0.97 -2.71 18.60
CA LEU A 160 -1.94 -1.68 18.99
C LEU A 160 -3.37 -2.08 18.65
N ALA A 161 -3.58 -2.68 17.49
CA ALA A 161 -4.88 -3.19 17.06
C ALA A 161 -5.36 -4.36 17.93
N GLY A 162 -4.45 -5.29 18.25
CA GLY A 162 -4.73 -6.42 19.15
C GLY A 162 -5.01 -5.99 20.57
N ALA A 163 -4.27 -5.01 21.10
CA ALA A 163 -4.53 -4.44 22.42
C ALA A 163 -5.91 -3.78 22.51
N MET A 164 -6.29 -3.02 21.46
CA MET A 164 -7.64 -2.44 21.37
C MET A 164 -8.71 -3.53 21.39
N ALA A 165 -8.55 -4.60 20.61
CA ALA A 165 -9.46 -5.72 20.59
C ALA A 165 -9.57 -6.41 21.98
N GLY A 166 -8.42 -6.67 22.64
CA GLY A 166 -8.39 -7.29 23.96
C GLY A 166 -9.07 -6.48 25.04
N LEU A 167 -8.87 -5.16 25.05
CA LEU A 167 -9.55 -4.26 25.99
C LEU A 167 -11.08 -4.27 25.78
N LEU A 168 -11.53 -4.25 24.52
CA LEU A 168 -12.94 -4.25 24.17
C LEU A 168 -13.61 -5.58 24.53
N GLU A 169 -12.97 -6.71 24.21
CA GLU A 169 -13.46 -8.05 24.51
C GLU A 169 -13.57 -8.28 26.02
N LYS A 170 -12.48 -8.09 26.76
CA LYS A 170 -12.43 -8.26 28.22
C LYS A 170 -13.49 -7.45 28.94
N GLY A 171 -13.76 -6.24 28.47
CA GLY A 171 -14.77 -5.36 29.05
C GLY A 171 -16.18 -5.54 28.49
N ASN A 172 -16.35 -6.34 27.43
CA ASN A 172 -17.59 -6.43 26.63
C ASN A 172 -18.15 -5.04 26.28
N MET A 173 -17.27 -4.16 25.75
CA MET A 173 -17.49 -2.72 25.69
C MET A 173 -18.22 -2.23 24.43
N LEU A 174 -18.59 -3.11 23.52
CA LEU A 174 -19.38 -2.76 22.31
C LEU A 174 -20.64 -3.62 22.22
N PRO A 175 -21.73 -3.08 21.65
CA PRO A 175 -23.06 -3.75 21.73
C PRO A 175 -23.14 -5.15 21.12
N ASN A 176 -22.32 -5.43 20.09
CA ASN A 176 -22.38 -6.71 19.35
C ASN A 176 -21.29 -7.70 19.77
N LEU A 177 -20.52 -7.40 20.80
CA LEU A 177 -19.60 -8.36 21.41
C LEU A 177 -20.40 -9.41 22.18
N ASN A 178 -19.85 -10.61 22.27
CA ASN A 178 -20.34 -11.68 23.13
C ASN A 178 -19.42 -11.83 24.36
N LYS A 179 -19.68 -12.78 25.23
CA LYS A 179 -18.88 -12.98 26.45
C LYS A 179 -17.85 -14.12 26.32
N GLN A 180 -17.54 -14.53 25.09
CA GLN A 180 -16.63 -15.66 24.86
C GLN A 180 -15.17 -15.22 24.80
N ASN A 181 -14.91 -13.93 24.58
CA ASN A 181 -13.58 -13.33 24.43
C ASN A 181 -12.76 -14.05 23.33
N VAL A 182 -13.36 -14.20 22.15
CA VAL A 182 -12.75 -14.87 21.00
C VAL A 182 -12.61 -13.87 19.86
N VAL A 183 -11.41 -13.71 19.37
CA VAL A 183 -11.12 -12.90 18.16
C VAL A 183 -10.56 -13.76 17.04
N GLY A 184 -10.74 -13.33 15.81
CA GLY A 184 -10.23 -14.02 14.64
C GLY A 184 -9.13 -13.22 13.94
N VAL A 185 -8.16 -13.92 13.37
CA VAL A 185 -7.16 -13.37 12.45
C VAL A 185 -7.13 -14.22 11.20
N ILE A 186 -7.17 -13.56 10.04
CA ILE A 186 -7.14 -14.24 8.75
C ILE A 186 -5.97 -13.67 7.96
N GLY A 187 -4.92 -14.46 7.78
CA GLY A 187 -3.79 -14.13 6.89
C GLY A 187 -4.08 -14.51 5.44
N GLY A 188 -3.51 -13.78 4.49
CA GLY A 188 -3.47 -14.22 3.09
C GLY A 188 -2.57 -15.44 2.97
N GLU A 189 -1.26 -15.26 3.09
CA GLU A 189 -0.27 -16.33 3.13
C GLU A 189 0.58 -16.24 4.39
N SER A 190 1.19 -17.36 4.79
CA SER A 190 2.15 -17.38 5.90
C SER A 190 3.51 -16.87 5.41
N ALA A 191 3.68 -15.55 5.40
CA ALA A 191 4.89 -14.85 4.97
C ALA A 191 5.32 -13.80 6.00
N PRO A 192 6.60 -13.39 6.04
CA PRO A 192 7.12 -12.50 7.06
C PRO A 192 6.30 -11.20 7.23
N PRO A 193 5.91 -10.43 6.19
CA PRO A 193 5.17 -9.19 6.37
C PRO A 193 3.73 -9.40 6.89
N VAL A 194 3.09 -10.52 6.54
CA VAL A 194 1.76 -10.91 7.05
C VAL A 194 1.89 -11.38 8.50
N ASN A 195 2.85 -12.27 8.76
CA ASN A 195 3.10 -12.83 10.09
C ASN A 195 3.52 -11.76 11.11
N SER A 196 4.18 -10.70 10.67
CA SER A 196 4.55 -9.56 11.51
C SER A 196 3.30 -8.88 12.11
N TYR A 197 2.29 -8.55 11.30
CA TYR A 197 1.00 -8.03 11.78
C TYR A 197 0.31 -9.00 12.75
N ILE A 198 0.26 -10.29 12.38
CA ILE A 198 -0.41 -11.34 13.16
C ILE A 198 0.23 -11.52 14.52
N ALA A 199 1.57 -11.60 14.55
CA ALA A 199 2.33 -11.75 15.78
C ALA A 199 2.11 -10.58 16.74
N GLY A 200 2.16 -9.36 16.21
CA GLY A 200 1.86 -8.17 16.99
C GLY A 200 0.44 -8.21 17.55
N PHE A 201 -0.55 -8.51 16.71
CA PHE A 201 -1.95 -8.61 17.14
C PHE A 201 -2.15 -9.63 18.27
N GLN A 202 -1.59 -10.82 18.13
CA GLN A 202 -1.67 -11.85 19.17
C GLN A 202 -1.08 -11.37 20.50
N GLN A 203 0.10 -10.72 20.45
CA GLN A 203 0.77 -10.20 21.65
C GLN A 203 -0.03 -9.09 22.31
N GLY A 204 -0.52 -8.11 21.53
CA GLY A 204 -1.33 -7.00 22.04
C GLY A 204 -2.64 -7.48 22.66
N PHE A 205 -3.34 -8.39 21.96
CA PHE A 205 -4.57 -8.99 22.46
C PHE A 205 -4.35 -9.73 23.78
N LYS A 206 -3.38 -10.63 23.82
CA LYS A 206 -3.06 -11.45 25.00
C LYS A 206 -2.53 -10.62 26.18
N LYS A 207 -1.90 -9.49 25.90
CA LYS A 207 -1.47 -8.56 26.96
C LYS A 207 -2.66 -7.99 27.72
N GLU A 208 -3.72 -7.62 27.01
CA GLU A 208 -4.90 -6.98 27.60
C GLU A 208 -5.95 -7.99 28.05
N ASP A 209 -6.15 -9.07 27.30
CA ASP A 209 -7.03 -10.20 27.67
C ASP A 209 -6.26 -11.54 27.66
N PRO A 210 -5.57 -11.89 28.74
CA PRO A 210 -4.82 -13.15 28.81
C PRO A 210 -5.69 -14.40 28.68
N SER A 211 -6.97 -14.31 29.06
CA SER A 211 -7.94 -15.42 29.01
C SER A 211 -8.59 -15.59 27.63
N GLY A 212 -8.62 -14.51 26.83
CA GLY A 212 -9.25 -14.51 25.51
C GLY A 212 -8.55 -15.44 24.53
N LYS A 213 -9.21 -15.82 23.45
CA LYS A 213 -8.72 -16.73 22.42
C LYS A 213 -8.54 -16.01 21.09
N VAL A 214 -7.43 -16.28 20.40
CA VAL A 214 -7.19 -15.84 19.03
C VAL A 214 -7.29 -17.04 18.10
N LEU A 215 -8.22 -17.00 17.15
CA LEU A 215 -8.34 -17.97 16.07
C LEU A 215 -7.48 -17.49 14.90
N LEU A 216 -6.54 -18.32 14.42
CA LEU A 216 -5.68 -17.98 13.27
C LEU A 216 -5.97 -18.92 12.10
N SER A 217 -6.08 -18.35 10.92
CA SER A 217 -6.22 -19.09 9.66
C SER A 217 -5.48 -18.35 8.53
N TYR A 218 -5.02 -19.10 7.52
CA TYR A 218 -4.48 -18.55 6.28
C TYR A 218 -5.33 -19.02 5.11
N THR A 219 -5.68 -18.09 4.21
CA THR A 219 -6.49 -18.39 3.02
C THR A 219 -5.65 -18.91 1.85
N ASN A 220 -4.32 -18.72 1.88
CA ASN A 220 -3.41 -18.93 0.76
C ASN A 220 -3.87 -18.15 -0.51
N SER A 221 -4.42 -16.95 -0.29
CA SER A 221 -4.88 -16.05 -1.36
C SER A 221 -4.90 -14.61 -0.88
N PHE A 222 -4.50 -13.68 -1.75
CA PHE A 222 -4.70 -12.24 -1.54
C PHE A 222 -5.85 -11.67 -2.40
N THR A 223 -6.50 -12.49 -3.23
CA THR A 223 -7.47 -12.00 -4.22
C THR A 223 -8.86 -12.61 -4.07
N ASP A 224 -8.99 -13.83 -3.60
CA ASP A 224 -10.28 -14.55 -3.54
C ASP A 224 -11.14 -14.08 -2.35
N GLN A 225 -12.05 -13.15 -2.62
CA GLN A 225 -12.98 -12.63 -1.61
C GLN A 225 -13.94 -13.71 -1.07
N SER A 226 -14.24 -14.73 -1.86
CA SER A 226 -15.12 -15.83 -1.42
C SER A 226 -14.47 -16.66 -0.33
N LEU A 227 -13.16 -16.96 -0.48
CA LEU A 227 -12.37 -17.60 0.57
C LEU A 227 -12.33 -16.74 1.84
N GLY A 228 -12.04 -15.44 1.71
CA GLY A 228 -12.05 -14.51 2.86
C GLY A 228 -13.36 -14.54 3.62
N SER A 229 -14.48 -14.52 2.90
CA SER A 229 -15.83 -14.62 3.50
C SER A 229 -16.04 -15.95 4.22
N GLN A 230 -15.65 -17.08 3.60
CA GLN A 230 -15.81 -18.41 4.20
C GLN A 230 -14.99 -18.57 5.50
N TYR A 231 -13.73 -18.12 5.49
CA TYR A 231 -12.89 -18.18 6.69
C TYR A 231 -13.41 -17.29 7.81
N ALA A 232 -13.92 -16.09 7.48
CA ALA A 232 -14.56 -15.23 8.46
C ALA A 232 -15.82 -15.87 9.05
N GLN A 233 -16.71 -16.42 8.23
CA GLN A 233 -17.89 -17.14 8.69
C GLN A 233 -17.55 -18.32 9.61
N ASN A 234 -16.50 -19.06 9.28
CA ASN A 234 -16.01 -20.15 10.12
C ASN A 234 -15.55 -19.65 11.50
N GLN A 235 -14.73 -18.57 11.55
CA GLN A 235 -14.29 -17.99 12.82
C GLN A 235 -15.44 -17.37 13.62
N LEU A 236 -16.39 -16.70 12.96
CA LEU A 236 -17.62 -16.18 13.58
C LEU A 236 -18.45 -17.30 14.23
N SER A 237 -18.58 -18.44 13.54
CA SER A 237 -19.31 -19.61 14.07
C SER A 237 -18.63 -20.24 15.30
N GLN A 238 -17.32 -20.01 15.47
CA GLN A 238 -16.54 -20.44 16.64
C GLN A 238 -16.54 -19.39 17.77
N GLY A 239 -17.35 -18.33 17.64
CA GLY A 239 -17.54 -17.32 18.66
C GLY A 239 -16.68 -16.06 18.51
N ALA A 240 -15.86 -15.96 17.45
CA ALA A 240 -15.16 -14.72 17.19
C ALA A 240 -16.15 -13.60 16.83
N ASP A 241 -15.93 -12.40 17.36
CA ASP A 241 -16.75 -11.24 17.03
C ASP A 241 -15.95 -9.97 16.73
N ILE A 242 -14.62 -10.06 16.77
CA ILE A 242 -13.70 -9.12 16.13
C ILE A 242 -12.77 -9.92 15.21
N ILE A 243 -12.72 -9.58 13.91
CA ILE A 243 -11.84 -10.25 12.93
C ILE A 243 -10.85 -9.26 12.35
N PHE A 244 -9.57 -9.66 12.32
CA PHE A 244 -8.48 -8.91 11.69
C PHE A 244 -7.99 -9.63 10.42
N PRO A 245 -8.44 -9.24 9.22
CA PRO A 245 -8.01 -9.84 7.96
C PRO A 245 -6.77 -9.14 7.40
N VAL A 246 -5.63 -9.82 7.42
CA VAL A 246 -4.35 -9.41 6.82
C VAL A 246 -4.19 -10.15 5.49
N ALA A 247 -5.06 -9.88 4.52
CA ALA A 247 -5.22 -10.71 3.33
C ALA A 247 -5.58 -9.93 2.04
N GLY A 248 -5.21 -8.64 1.96
CA GLY A 248 -5.44 -7.84 0.76
C GLY A 248 -6.90 -7.85 0.29
N GLY A 249 -7.12 -8.05 -1.01
CA GLY A 249 -8.46 -8.15 -1.59
C GLY A 249 -9.31 -9.30 -1.03
N CYS A 250 -8.70 -10.44 -0.70
CA CYS A 250 -9.37 -11.55 0.00
C CYS A 250 -9.95 -11.08 1.34
N GLY A 251 -9.23 -10.21 2.07
CA GLY A 251 -9.67 -9.61 3.33
C GLY A 251 -10.96 -8.80 3.21
N GLN A 252 -11.28 -8.23 2.06
CA GLN A 252 -12.54 -7.52 1.83
C GLN A 252 -13.76 -8.47 1.93
N GLY A 253 -13.58 -9.71 1.50
CA GLY A 253 -14.58 -10.75 1.67
C GLY A 253 -14.83 -11.05 3.15
N ALA A 254 -13.78 -11.10 3.97
CA ALA A 254 -13.89 -11.26 5.41
C ALA A 254 -14.64 -10.07 6.06
N ILE A 255 -14.30 -8.83 5.70
CA ILE A 255 -15.00 -7.63 6.19
C ILE A 255 -16.49 -7.67 5.80
N SER A 256 -16.80 -8.14 4.58
CA SER A 256 -18.18 -8.27 4.12
C SER A 256 -18.98 -9.28 4.94
N ALA A 257 -18.39 -10.43 5.29
CA ALA A 257 -19.01 -11.43 6.15
C ALA A 257 -19.23 -10.91 7.58
N VAL A 258 -18.24 -10.22 8.14
CA VAL A 258 -18.32 -9.58 9.46
C VAL A 258 -19.45 -8.54 9.51
N LYS A 259 -19.55 -7.69 8.47
CA LYS A 259 -20.63 -6.72 8.32
C LYS A 259 -22.00 -7.38 8.27
N ALA A 260 -22.14 -8.45 7.48
CA ALA A 260 -23.40 -9.19 7.35
C ALA A 260 -23.83 -9.85 8.67
N ALA A 261 -22.86 -10.29 9.49
CA ALA A 261 -23.08 -10.85 10.82
C ALA A 261 -23.28 -9.77 11.90
N ASN A 262 -23.21 -8.49 11.55
CA ASN A 262 -23.26 -7.37 12.49
C ASN A 262 -22.21 -7.48 13.63
N LYS A 263 -21.00 -7.96 13.27
CA LYS A 263 -19.85 -8.10 14.14
C LYS A 263 -18.81 -7.05 13.80
N TYR A 264 -17.59 -7.14 14.33
CA TYR A 264 -16.56 -6.14 14.17
C TYR A 264 -15.36 -6.64 13.38
N ALA A 265 -14.68 -5.72 12.72
CA ALA A 265 -13.42 -5.98 12.03
C ALA A 265 -12.37 -4.92 12.38
N ILE A 266 -11.12 -5.27 12.13
CA ILE A 266 -10.00 -4.34 12.10
C ILE A 266 -9.50 -4.29 10.65
N GLY A 267 -9.38 -3.09 10.08
CA GLY A 267 -8.83 -2.92 8.74
C GLY A 267 -7.31 -3.06 8.71
N VAL A 268 -6.74 -3.20 7.51
CA VAL A 268 -5.29 -3.36 7.30
C VAL A 268 -4.77 -2.40 6.23
N ASP A 269 -3.50 -2.04 6.31
CA ASP A 269 -2.70 -1.20 5.44
C ASP A 269 -3.18 0.25 5.35
N THR A 270 -4.46 0.49 5.13
CA THR A 270 -5.07 1.82 5.00
C THR A 270 -6.31 1.97 5.88
N ASN A 271 -6.86 3.18 5.94
CA ASN A 271 -8.15 3.39 6.59
C ASN A 271 -9.28 2.73 5.78
N GLN A 272 -9.68 1.53 6.17
CA GLN A 272 -10.75 0.76 5.53
C GLN A 272 -12.14 1.01 6.14
N SER A 273 -12.30 1.98 7.04
CA SER A 273 -13.59 2.25 7.70
C SER A 273 -14.75 2.49 6.73
N TYR A 274 -14.47 2.99 5.52
CA TYR A 274 -15.49 3.21 4.49
C TYR A 274 -16.14 1.93 3.96
N LEU A 275 -15.50 0.76 4.08
CA LEU A 275 -16.07 -0.53 3.67
C LEU A 275 -17.22 -0.96 4.58
N ALA A 276 -17.09 -0.70 5.88
CA ALA A 276 -18.09 -1.02 6.88
C ALA A 276 -18.01 -0.03 8.07
N PRO A 277 -18.55 1.21 7.93
CA PRO A 277 -18.31 2.31 8.87
C PRO A 277 -18.77 2.05 10.31
N GLN A 278 -19.71 1.10 10.50
CA GLN A 278 -20.24 0.73 11.83
C GLN A 278 -19.62 -0.55 12.39
N ASN A 279 -18.73 -1.19 11.64
CA ASN A 279 -18.15 -2.48 11.98
C ASN A 279 -16.64 -2.45 12.08
N ILE A 280 -15.96 -1.52 11.40
CA ILE A 280 -14.49 -1.41 11.48
C ILE A 280 -14.12 -0.53 12.67
N ILE A 281 -13.54 -1.16 13.70
CA ILE A 281 -13.17 -0.52 14.97
C ILE A 281 -12.02 0.48 14.75
N THR A 282 -11.01 0.06 14.01
CA THR A 282 -9.82 0.81 13.60
C THR A 282 -9.17 0.09 12.42
N SER A 283 -8.12 0.66 11.84
CA SER A 283 -7.31 -0.03 10.84
C SER A 283 -5.83 0.04 11.24
N ALA A 284 -5.12 -1.09 11.17
CA ALA A 284 -3.67 -1.16 11.32
C ALA A 284 -3.02 -0.69 10.01
N THR A 285 -2.41 0.48 10.03
CA THR A 285 -1.94 1.17 8.82
C THR A 285 -0.48 0.90 8.51
N LYS A 286 -0.13 0.97 7.23
CA LYS A 286 1.22 0.85 6.67
C LYS A 286 1.44 1.98 5.65
N GLY A 287 2.48 2.78 5.82
CA GLY A 287 2.79 3.95 5.01
C GLY A 287 3.48 3.61 3.68
N VAL A 288 2.89 2.70 2.91
CA VAL A 288 3.44 2.29 1.60
C VAL A 288 3.51 3.48 0.64
N ASP A 289 2.48 4.32 0.63
CA ASP A 289 2.43 5.55 -0.18
C ASP A 289 3.53 6.54 0.20
N THR A 290 3.81 6.65 1.49
CA THR A 290 4.88 7.50 2.03
C THR A 290 6.25 6.96 1.63
N SER A 291 6.51 5.67 1.82
CA SER A 291 7.79 5.05 1.45
C SER A 291 8.09 5.18 -0.04
N VAL A 292 7.09 4.96 -0.89
CA VAL A 292 7.20 5.14 -2.34
C VAL A 292 7.53 6.60 -2.70
N PHE A 293 6.80 7.55 -2.09
CA PHE A 293 7.04 8.97 -2.33
C PHE A 293 8.45 9.38 -1.91
N ASP A 294 8.89 8.96 -0.72
CA ASP A 294 10.19 9.33 -0.15
C ASP A 294 11.36 8.78 -0.97
N VAL A 295 11.26 7.53 -1.45
CA VAL A 295 12.27 6.94 -2.34
C VAL A 295 12.34 7.68 -3.68
N ILE A 296 11.20 8.03 -4.29
CA ILE A 296 11.16 8.81 -5.52
C ILE A 296 11.77 10.21 -5.29
N GLN A 297 11.44 10.85 -4.18
CA GLN A 297 11.97 12.16 -3.80
C GLN A 297 13.49 12.10 -3.59
N SER A 298 13.98 11.07 -2.90
CA SER A 298 15.41 10.86 -2.67
C SER A 298 16.17 10.71 -3.99
N LEU A 299 15.63 9.90 -4.91
CA LEU A 299 16.22 9.74 -6.24
C LEU A 299 16.22 11.04 -7.03
N LYS A 300 15.12 11.80 -7.00
CA LYS A 300 15.05 13.12 -7.66
C LYS A 300 16.09 14.09 -7.13
N ASN A 301 16.40 14.01 -5.86
CA ASN A 301 17.40 14.86 -5.18
C ASN A 301 18.84 14.30 -5.28
N ASN A 302 19.10 13.28 -6.12
CA ASN A 302 20.37 12.55 -6.23
C ASN A 302 20.87 12.00 -4.89
N ALA A 303 19.96 11.61 -4.02
CA ALA A 303 20.21 11.08 -2.67
C ALA A 303 19.73 9.64 -2.49
N PHE A 304 19.51 8.92 -3.62
CA PHE A 304 19.11 7.50 -3.55
C PHE A 304 20.15 6.69 -2.77
N LYS A 305 19.67 5.87 -1.86
CA LYS A 305 20.49 4.91 -1.12
C LYS A 305 19.92 3.52 -1.31
N SER A 306 20.78 2.58 -1.66
CA SER A 306 20.43 1.14 -1.63
C SER A 306 20.47 0.61 -0.20
N GLY A 307 19.92 -0.57 -0.02
CA GLY A 307 19.86 -1.26 1.28
C GLY A 307 18.47 -1.24 1.88
N VAL A 308 18.37 -1.43 3.20
CA VAL A 308 17.10 -1.61 3.90
C VAL A 308 16.69 -0.31 4.59
N GLU A 309 15.50 0.17 4.29
CA GLU A 309 14.84 1.27 4.99
C GLU A 309 13.65 0.72 5.79
N THR A 310 13.65 0.96 7.11
CA THR A 310 12.60 0.48 8.01
C THR A 310 11.65 1.61 8.38
N PHE A 311 10.37 1.40 8.18
CA PHE A 311 9.30 2.35 8.47
C PHE A 311 8.50 1.88 9.70
N GLY A 312 8.67 2.59 10.82
CA GLY A 312 8.04 2.25 12.10
C GLY A 312 7.01 3.29 12.55
N LEU A 313 6.59 3.19 13.82
CA LEU A 313 5.66 4.16 14.45
C LEU A 313 6.19 5.60 14.44
N LYS A 314 7.51 5.78 14.52
CA LYS A 314 8.14 7.08 14.32
C LYS A 314 8.04 7.45 12.84
N GLY A 315 7.53 8.65 12.54
CA GLY A 315 7.34 9.08 11.15
C GLY A 315 6.05 8.55 10.50
N ASN A 316 5.20 7.85 11.25
CA ASN A 316 3.94 7.28 10.76
C ASN A 316 4.14 6.25 9.64
N GLY A 317 5.27 5.54 9.62
CA GLY A 317 5.50 4.43 8.71
C GLY A 317 4.53 3.28 8.96
N VAL A 318 4.11 3.06 10.21
CA VAL A 318 3.00 2.20 10.61
C VAL A 318 2.17 2.87 11.72
N GLY A 319 0.97 2.35 11.98
CA GLY A 319 0.14 2.89 13.06
C GLY A 319 -1.25 2.29 13.10
N ILE A 320 -2.16 2.98 13.76
CA ILE A 320 -3.60 2.68 13.71
C ILE A 320 -4.39 3.95 13.41
N THR A 321 -5.53 3.81 12.74
CA THR A 321 -6.46 4.92 12.52
C THR A 321 -7.19 5.30 13.81
N PRO A 322 -7.81 6.51 13.88
CA PRO A 322 -8.73 6.81 14.96
C PRO A 322 -9.80 5.72 15.12
N ALA A 323 -10.12 5.44 16.38
CA ALA A 323 -11.13 4.43 16.69
C ALA A 323 -12.53 4.86 16.21
N MET A 324 -13.34 3.87 15.86
CA MET A 324 -14.76 4.01 15.52
C MET A 324 -15.53 4.74 16.64
N LYS A 325 -16.57 5.49 16.27
CA LYS A 325 -17.48 6.10 17.25
C LYS A 325 -18.13 5.01 18.10
N GLY A 326 -18.08 5.17 19.40
CA GLY A 326 -18.62 4.21 20.39
C GLY A 326 -17.54 3.41 21.11
N VAL A 327 -16.31 3.39 20.62
CA VAL A 327 -15.17 2.88 21.41
C VAL A 327 -14.93 3.82 22.61
N PRO A 328 -14.86 3.29 23.85
CA PRO A 328 -14.65 4.12 25.03
C PRO A 328 -13.32 4.88 24.97
N GLN A 329 -13.33 6.13 25.44
CA GLN A 329 -12.12 6.96 25.48
C GLN A 329 -11.01 6.36 26.36
N SER A 330 -11.35 5.58 27.38
CA SER A 330 -10.38 4.86 28.21
C SER A 330 -9.56 3.86 27.38
N VAL A 331 -10.20 3.14 26.46
CA VAL A 331 -9.52 2.21 25.53
C VAL A 331 -8.57 2.97 24.61
N VAL A 332 -9.03 4.08 24.04
CA VAL A 332 -8.20 4.93 23.17
C VAL A 332 -6.98 5.48 23.92
N ASN A 333 -7.16 5.92 25.17
CA ASN A 333 -6.08 6.43 25.99
C ASN A 333 -5.04 5.36 26.32
N GLU A 334 -5.48 4.15 26.68
CA GLU A 334 -4.58 3.02 26.96
C GLU A 334 -3.77 2.63 25.71
N VAL A 335 -4.42 2.49 24.55
CA VAL A 335 -3.72 2.18 23.28
C VAL A 335 -2.73 3.27 22.92
N ASN A 336 -3.04 4.54 23.14
CA ASN A 336 -2.08 5.64 22.95
C ASN A 336 -0.88 5.53 23.91
N GLN A 337 -1.09 5.12 25.15
CA GLN A 337 -0.01 4.91 26.11
C GLN A 337 0.89 3.74 25.67
N LEU A 338 0.29 2.63 25.17
CA LEU A 338 1.03 1.50 24.61
C LEU A 338 1.86 1.93 23.39
N LYS A 339 1.31 2.77 22.51
CA LYS A 339 2.07 3.37 21.39
C LYS A 339 3.31 4.10 21.89
N GLN A 340 3.19 4.93 22.92
CA GLN A 340 4.34 5.65 23.51
C GLN A 340 5.35 4.68 24.13
N ASN A 341 4.89 3.60 24.75
CA ASN A 341 5.77 2.59 25.33
C ASN A 341 6.57 1.83 24.27
N ILE A 342 5.96 1.52 23.11
CA ILE A 342 6.67 0.92 21.97
C ILE A 342 7.68 1.93 21.42
N MET A 343 7.27 3.16 21.12
CA MET A 343 8.13 4.21 20.57
C MET A 343 9.33 4.55 21.46
N SER A 344 9.22 4.39 22.78
CA SER A 344 10.29 4.59 23.74
C SER A 344 11.12 3.34 24.02
N GLY A 345 10.80 2.20 23.38
CA GLY A 345 11.50 0.91 23.57
C GLY A 345 11.17 0.18 24.88
N LYS A 346 10.18 0.65 25.65
CA LYS A 346 9.71 -0.06 26.86
C LYS A 346 8.97 -1.36 26.52
N ILE A 347 8.33 -1.41 25.36
CA ILE A 347 7.71 -2.61 24.79
C ILE A 347 8.44 -2.91 23.50
N GLN A 348 8.91 -4.13 23.37
CA GLN A 348 9.46 -4.69 22.13
C GLN A 348 8.48 -5.73 21.62
N VAL A 349 7.96 -5.53 20.41
CA VAL A 349 7.00 -6.44 19.79
C VAL A 349 7.74 -7.45 18.92
N SER A 350 7.49 -8.74 19.14
CA SER A 350 8.06 -9.82 18.35
C SER A 350 7.34 -9.98 17.02
N THR A 351 8.05 -10.41 15.98
CA THR A 351 7.49 -10.78 14.67
C THR A 351 7.12 -12.27 14.58
N THR A 352 7.29 -13.03 15.65
CA THR A 352 7.04 -14.48 15.68
C THR A 352 5.59 -14.77 16.06
N VAL A 353 4.87 -15.42 15.17
CA VAL A 353 3.48 -15.87 15.38
C VAL A 353 3.46 -16.94 16.48
N GLN A 354 2.53 -16.80 17.43
CA GLN A 354 2.26 -17.81 18.45
C GLN A 354 1.28 -18.86 17.87
N GLN A 355 1.63 -20.14 18.09
CA GLN A 355 0.82 -21.29 17.66
C GLN A 355 -0.27 -21.64 18.68
#